data_68ba658c3cf05614e2624df983474b43
#
_entry.id   68ba658c3cf05614e2624df983474b43
#
_cell.length_a   1.000
_cell.length_b   1.000
_cell.length_c   1.000
_cell.angle_alpha   90.00
_cell.angle_beta   90.00
_cell.angle_gamma   90.00
#
_symmetry.space_group_name_H-M   'P 1'
#
loop_
_entity.id
_entity.type
_entity.pdbx_description
1 polymer ?
#
loop_
_entity_poly.entity_id
_entity_poly.type
_entity_poly.pdbx_seq_one_letter_code
_entity_poly.pdbx_strand_id
1 'polypeptide(L)'
;SQAYLWVLLLTIFALLVVLAAIFYRVVSLTRKVREHAPGAMLSARWVRYFLILSLPPALIVYFFSAYFLTRTVDSWFDVGVEAALADSLELGQQFLENRTLEVRNQVRRLSREIANPGDEVEAVRRALLANVSSAGPLELSVMEGNGRLVASANINILSDLPDRPGDYALLQALDRGEYAAAEPTADGILRIRVIQRLPNNVPGGQGYLLQAIYPLPESVTTLASRIEKEYHRYQNLSYLREPLKQSFILILSLVLLLTVLLAILAALSVARRMVSP
;
A
#
# COMPACT_ATOMS: atom_id res chain seq x y z
N SER A 1 7.00 4.88 21.30
CA SER A 1 6.97 6.32 20.97
C SER A 1 7.36 7.23 22.14
N GLN A 2 6.99 6.93 23.40
CA GLN A 2 7.39 7.77 24.56
C GLN A 2 8.90 7.77 24.80
N ALA A 3 9.57 6.64 24.66
CA ALA A 3 11.03 6.55 24.81
C ALA A 3 11.79 7.44 23.81
N TYR A 4 11.30 7.55 22.57
CA TYR A 4 11.88 8.43 21.55
C TYR A 4 11.78 9.91 21.93
N LEU A 5 10.64 10.35 22.47
CA LEU A 5 10.44 11.73 22.93
C LEU A 5 11.38 12.07 24.10
N TRP A 6 11.57 11.15 25.03
CA TRP A 6 12.50 11.33 26.15
C TRP A 6 13.95 11.43 25.69
N VAL A 7 14.37 10.57 24.75
CA VAL A 7 15.72 10.63 24.16
C VAL A 7 15.92 11.93 23.41
N LEU A 8 14.95 12.38 22.62
CA LEU A 8 15.00 13.62 21.89
C LEU A 8 15.10 14.84 22.84
N LEU A 9 14.27 14.89 23.90
CA LEU A 9 14.32 15.95 24.90
C LEU A 9 15.66 15.98 25.63
N LEU A 10 16.19 14.81 26.00
CA LEU A 10 17.51 14.71 26.69
C LEU A 10 18.63 15.20 25.77
N THR A 11 18.61 14.85 24.48
CA THR A 11 19.64 15.31 23.52
C THR A 11 19.55 16.81 23.26
N ILE A 12 18.35 17.37 23.12
CA ILE A 12 18.13 18.80 22.97
C ILE A 12 18.62 19.54 24.24
N PHE A 13 18.30 19.04 25.42
CA PHE A 13 18.74 19.61 26.69
C PHE A 13 20.28 19.57 26.79
N ALA A 14 20.90 18.44 26.51
CA ALA A 14 22.37 18.31 26.50
C ALA A 14 23.03 19.30 25.52
N LEU A 15 22.44 19.43 24.32
CA LEU A 15 22.90 20.37 23.30
C LEU A 15 22.83 21.83 23.80
N LEU A 16 21.72 22.22 24.43
CA LEU A 16 21.54 23.56 25.00
C LEU A 16 22.54 23.85 26.08
N VAL A 17 22.82 22.90 26.99
CA VAL A 17 23.81 23.04 28.05
C VAL A 17 25.20 23.24 27.47
N VAL A 18 25.59 22.42 26.47
CA VAL A 18 26.90 22.54 25.80
C VAL A 18 27.00 23.86 25.04
N LEU A 19 25.95 24.27 24.33
CA LEU A 19 25.90 25.56 23.63
C LEU A 19 26.07 26.75 24.58
N ALA A 20 25.35 26.74 25.71
CA ALA A 20 25.45 27.77 26.73
C ALA A 20 26.88 27.83 27.33
N ALA A 21 27.50 26.67 27.59
CA ALA A 21 28.88 26.60 28.10
C ALA A 21 29.88 27.17 27.07
N ILE A 22 29.72 26.85 25.78
CA ILE A 22 30.55 27.39 24.71
C ILE A 22 30.36 28.89 24.58
N PHE A 23 29.10 29.34 24.52
CA PHE A 23 28.79 30.78 24.43
C PHE A 23 29.44 31.56 25.54
N TYR A 24 29.31 31.09 26.79
CA TYR A 24 29.98 31.72 27.92
C TYR A 24 31.51 31.77 27.77
N ARG A 25 32.14 30.66 27.32
CA ARG A 25 33.57 30.58 27.11
C ARG A 25 34.06 31.43 25.95
N VAL A 26 33.34 31.48 24.84
CA VAL A 26 33.67 32.31 23.67
C VAL A 26 33.57 33.81 24.03
N VAL A 27 32.48 34.21 24.70
CA VAL A 27 32.30 35.60 25.16
C VAL A 27 33.42 35.99 26.13
N SER A 28 33.79 35.10 27.05
CA SER A 28 34.92 35.34 27.97
C SER A 28 36.27 35.48 27.22
N LEU A 29 36.51 34.66 26.19
CA LEU A 29 37.70 34.72 25.36
C LEU A 29 37.76 36.03 24.53
N THR A 30 36.65 36.38 23.86
CA THR A 30 36.58 37.61 23.05
C THR A 30 36.77 38.88 23.89
N ARG A 31 36.22 38.90 25.11
CA ARG A 31 36.46 39.99 26.05
C ARG A 31 37.94 40.12 26.41
N LYS A 32 38.61 38.98 26.75
CA LYS A 32 40.04 38.94 27.07
C LYS A 32 40.94 39.31 25.88
N VAL A 33 40.59 38.94 24.66
CA VAL A 33 41.30 39.34 23.43
C VAL A 33 41.16 40.84 23.21
N ARG A 34 39.96 41.41 23.44
CA ARG A 34 39.67 42.84 23.27
C ARG A 34 40.39 43.72 24.33
N GLU A 35 40.59 43.16 25.51
CA GLU A 35 41.33 43.79 26.60
C GLU A 35 42.85 43.63 26.48
N HIS A 36 43.38 43.10 25.37
CA HIS A 36 44.81 42.84 25.10
C HIS A 36 45.51 42.03 26.21
N ALA A 37 44.73 41.13 26.89
CA ALA A 37 45.30 40.32 27.94
C ALA A 37 46.46 39.44 27.42
N PRO A 38 47.57 39.32 28.11
CA PRO A 38 48.71 38.52 27.68
C PRO A 38 48.26 37.04 27.44
N GLY A 39 48.64 36.51 26.30
CA GLY A 39 48.25 35.11 25.90
C GLY A 39 46.90 34.93 25.24
N ALA A 40 45.97 35.90 25.23
CA ALA A 40 44.67 35.76 24.65
C ALA A 40 44.71 35.57 23.12
N MET A 41 45.62 36.27 22.42
CA MET A 41 45.84 36.06 20.97
C MET A 41 46.40 34.67 20.64
N LEU A 42 47.25 34.12 21.47
CA LEU A 42 47.83 32.80 21.31
C LEU A 42 46.72 31.73 21.48
N SER A 43 45.90 31.88 22.51
CA SER A 43 44.71 31.00 22.72
C SER A 43 43.76 31.00 21.53
N ALA A 44 43.45 32.16 20.96
CA ALA A 44 42.56 32.26 19.78
C ALA A 44 43.16 31.59 18.54
N ARG A 45 44.49 31.67 18.35
CA ARG A 45 45.21 31.01 17.25
C ARG A 45 45.16 29.47 17.39
N TRP A 46 45.37 28.94 18.60
CA TRP A 46 45.28 27.51 18.88
C TRP A 46 43.87 26.96 18.69
N VAL A 47 42.84 27.67 19.13
CA VAL A 47 41.43 27.27 18.89
C VAL A 47 41.15 27.19 17.40
N ARG A 48 41.62 28.15 16.60
CA ARG A 48 41.44 28.14 15.14
C ARG A 48 42.14 26.94 14.49
N TYR A 49 43.39 26.64 14.85
CA TYR A 49 44.08 25.47 14.29
C TYR A 49 43.41 24.17 14.66
N PHE A 50 42.96 24.02 15.90
CA PHE A 50 42.27 22.84 16.35
C PHE A 50 40.93 22.65 15.61
N LEU A 51 40.20 23.72 15.37
CA LEU A 51 38.96 23.68 14.65
C LEU A 51 39.17 23.28 13.16
N ILE A 52 40.20 23.88 12.51
CA ILE A 52 40.55 23.54 11.12
C ILE A 52 40.98 22.08 11.00
N LEU A 53 41.65 21.53 12.03
CA LEU A 53 42.09 20.13 12.02
C LEU A 53 40.95 19.14 12.29
N SER A 54 40.00 19.48 13.18
CA SER A 54 38.94 18.56 13.62
C SER A 54 37.70 18.58 12.71
N LEU A 55 37.39 19.71 12.04
CA LEU A 55 36.19 19.88 11.25
C LEU A 55 36.15 19.00 9.96
N PRO A 56 37.25 18.94 9.16
CA PRO A 56 37.21 18.14 7.91
C PRO A 56 36.91 16.65 8.13
N PRO A 57 37.56 15.94 9.08
CA PRO A 57 37.24 14.54 9.35
C PRO A 57 35.76 14.34 9.77
N ALA A 58 35.25 15.22 10.62
CA ALA A 58 33.87 15.17 11.08
C ALA A 58 32.88 15.37 9.93
N LEU A 59 33.15 16.30 9.01
CA LEU A 59 32.36 16.52 7.82
C LEU A 59 32.41 15.34 6.86
N ILE A 60 33.61 14.76 6.64
CA ILE A 60 33.76 13.59 5.78
C ILE A 60 32.91 12.44 6.31
N VAL A 61 32.99 12.14 7.60
CA VAL A 61 32.17 11.07 8.23
C VAL A 61 30.68 11.38 8.11
N TYR A 62 30.30 12.64 8.33
CA TYR A 62 28.90 13.06 8.19
C TYR A 62 28.36 12.81 6.78
N PHE A 63 29.04 13.35 5.75
CA PHE A 63 28.60 13.21 4.36
C PHE A 63 28.59 11.75 3.90
N PHE A 64 29.62 10.99 4.27
CA PHE A 64 29.67 9.56 3.95
C PHE A 64 28.53 8.80 4.61
N SER A 65 28.28 9.04 5.89
CA SER A 65 27.20 8.38 6.64
C SER A 65 25.82 8.79 6.10
N ALA A 66 25.61 10.07 5.80
CA ALA A 66 24.36 10.56 5.21
C ALA A 66 24.11 9.93 3.83
N TYR A 67 25.13 9.88 2.97
CA TYR A 67 25.05 9.24 1.66
C TYR A 67 24.75 7.74 1.76
N PHE A 68 25.52 7.04 2.61
CA PHE A 68 25.33 5.60 2.82
C PHE A 68 23.94 5.27 3.35
N LEU A 69 23.49 6.03 4.34
CA LEU A 69 22.17 5.82 4.96
C LEU A 69 21.03 6.08 3.98
N THR A 70 21.12 7.16 3.19
CA THR A 70 20.13 7.46 2.18
C THR A 70 20.04 6.34 1.12
N ARG A 71 21.20 5.86 0.66
CA ARG A 71 21.29 4.73 -0.28
C ARG A 71 20.71 3.44 0.31
N THR A 72 21.02 3.17 1.57
CA THR A 72 20.53 1.95 2.26
C THR A 72 19.00 1.99 2.43
N VAL A 73 18.46 3.12 2.85
CA VAL A 73 17.00 3.29 2.95
C VAL A 73 16.35 3.16 1.58
N ASP A 74 16.93 3.76 0.53
CA ASP A 74 16.41 3.63 -0.84
C ASP A 74 16.41 2.18 -1.33
N SER A 75 17.43 1.39 -1.00
CA SER A 75 17.50 -0.03 -1.38
C SER A 75 16.50 -0.92 -0.64
N TRP A 76 16.03 -0.53 0.52
CA TRP A 76 14.97 -1.26 1.23
C TRP A 76 13.59 -1.07 0.59
N PHE A 77 13.39 0.07 -0.09
CA PHE A 77 12.20 0.41 -0.82
C PHE A 77 12.53 0.37 -2.33
N ASP A 78 12.84 -0.83 -2.81
CA ASP A 78 13.23 -1.03 -4.21
C ASP A 78 12.05 -0.71 -5.14
N VAL A 79 12.27 0.23 -6.06
CA VAL A 79 11.30 0.63 -7.08
C VAL A 79 10.88 -0.56 -7.94
N GLY A 80 11.75 -1.58 -8.09
CA GLY A 80 11.46 -2.81 -8.81
C GLY A 80 10.37 -3.66 -8.15
N VAL A 81 10.33 -3.70 -6.82
CA VAL A 81 9.30 -4.43 -6.06
C VAL A 81 7.94 -3.74 -6.19
N GLU A 82 7.91 -2.41 -6.14
CA GLU A 82 6.68 -1.63 -6.33
C GLU A 82 6.10 -1.85 -7.74
N ALA A 83 6.93 -1.75 -8.76
CA ALA A 83 6.53 -2.00 -10.14
C ALA A 83 6.04 -3.43 -10.34
N ALA A 84 6.76 -4.43 -9.83
CA ALA A 84 6.38 -5.84 -9.95
C ALA A 84 5.04 -6.15 -9.26
N LEU A 85 4.77 -5.54 -8.10
CA LEU A 85 3.48 -5.69 -7.40
C LEU A 85 2.35 -5.00 -8.16
N ALA A 86 2.59 -3.79 -8.70
CA ALA A 86 1.62 -3.07 -9.52
C ALA A 86 1.30 -3.84 -10.81
N ASP A 87 2.32 -4.33 -11.52
CA ASP A 87 2.17 -5.14 -12.73
C ASP A 87 1.41 -6.44 -12.44
N SER A 88 1.68 -7.07 -11.28
CA SER A 88 0.97 -8.29 -10.85
C SER A 88 -0.51 -8.01 -10.57
N LEU A 89 -0.83 -6.86 -9.97
CA LEU A 89 -2.21 -6.45 -9.73
C LEU A 89 -2.94 -6.18 -11.05
N GLU A 90 -2.29 -5.48 -11.98
CA GLU A 90 -2.82 -5.20 -13.32
C GLU A 90 -3.08 -6.49 -14.10
N LEU A 91 -2.13 -7.43 -14.10
CA LEU A 91 -2.31 -8.75 -14.71
C LEU A 91 -3.47 -9.52 -14.10
N GLY A 92 -3.63 -9.45 -12.77
CA GLY A 92 -4.76 -10.06 -12.07
C GLY A 92 -6.10 -9.47 -12.51
N GLN A 93 -6.19 -8.15 -12.64
CA GLN A 93 -7.38 -7.45 -13.12
C GLN A 93 -7.70 -7.82 -14.59
N GLN A 94 -6.69 -7.81 -15.46
CA GLN A 94 -6.84 -8.22 -16.87
C GLN A 94 -7.32 -9.69 -16.99
N PHE A 95 -6.77 -10.57 -16.15
CA PHE A 95 -7.23 -11.97 -16.12
C PHE A 95 -8.71 -12.08 -15.73
N LEU A 96 -9.15 -11.38 -14.68
CA LEU A 96 -10.54 -11.38 -14.22
C LEU A 96 -11.47 -10.79 -15.29
N GLU A 97 -11.06 -9.71 -15.93
CA GLU A 97 -11.81 -9.07 -17.01
C GLU A 97 -11.96 -10.00 -18.22
N ASN A 98 -10.86 -10.58 -18.69
CA ASN A 98 -10.88 -11.54 -19.81
C ASN A 98 -11.74 -12.77 -19.48
N ARG A 99 -11.63 -13.32 -18.27
CA ARG A 99 -12.45 -14.45 -17.85
C ARG A 99 -13.93 -14.09 -17.77
N THR A 100 -14.25 -12.89 -17.27
CA THR A 100 -15.63 -12.38 -17.22
C THR A 100 -16.20 -12.20 -18.63
N LEU A 101 -15.41 -11.69 -19.57
CA LEU A 101 -15.81 -11.58 -21.00
C LEU A 101 -16.06 -12.96 -21.63
N GLU A 102 -15.19 -13.92 -21.37
CA GLU A 102 -15.35 -15.28 -21.87
C GLU A 102 -16.64 -15.93 -21.36
N VAL A 103 -16.84 -15.89 -20.03
CA VAL A 103 -18.05 -16.42 -19.38
C VAL A 103 -19.29 -15.71 -19.88
N ARG A 104 -19.27 -14.38 -20.03
CA ARG A 104 -20.38 -13.61 -20.59
C ARG A 104 -20.76 -14.10 -21.98
N ASN A 105 -19.77 -14.34 -22.83
CA ASN A 105 -20.02 -14.86 -24.19
C ASN A 105 -20.58 -16.29 -24.17
N GLN A 106 -20.19 -17.13 -23.22
CA GLN A 106 -20.74 -18.46 -23.02
C GLN A 106 -22.22 -18.39 -22.61
N VAL A 107 -22.53 -17.54 -21.62
CA VAL A 107 -23.90 -17.35 -21.12
C VAL A 107 -24.80 -16.77 -22.21
N ARG A 108 -24.29 -15.85 -23.04
CA ARG A 108 -25.01 -15.28 -24.19
C ARG A 108 -25.33 -16.35 -25.23
N ARG A 109 -24.48 -17.35 -25.47
CA ARG A 109 -24.79 -18.50 -26.32
C ARG A 109 -25.86 -19.36 -25.66
N LEU A 110 -25.68 -19.71 -24.41
CA LEU A 110 -26.62 -20.53 -23.65
C LEU A 110 -28.01 -19.90 -23.57
N SER A 111 -28.10 -18.57 -23.43
CA SER A 111 -29.39 -17.86 -23.39
C SER A 111 -30.21 -18.00 -24.67
N ARG A 112 -29.60 -18.30 -25.83
CA ARG A 112 -30.28 -18.53 -27.10
C ARG A 112 -30.77 -19.97 -27.23
N GLU A 113 -30.14 -20.89 -26.49
CA GLU A 113 -30.49 -22.33 -26.53
C GLU A 113 -31.61 -22.69 -25.54
N ILE A 114 -31.75 -21.87 -24.47
CA ILE A 114 -32.80 -22.09 -23.47
C ILE A 114 -34.16 -21.68 -24.05
N ALA A 115 -35.11 -22.61 -24.01
CA ALA A 115 -36.47 -22.37 -24.40
C ALA A 115 -37.13 -21.27 -23.56
N ASN A 116 -38.12 -20.57 -24.14
CA ASN A 116 -38.90 -19.55 -23.44
C ASN A 116 -39.64 -20.16 -22.24
N PRO A 117 -39.42 -19.69 -20.99
CA PRO A 117 -40.07 -20.24 -19.80
C PRO A 117 -41.61 -20.17 -19.81
N GLY A 118 -42.19 -19.32 -20.70
CA GLY A 118 -43.64 -19.20 -20.83
C GLY A 118 -44.34 -20.44 -21.38
N ASP A 119 -43.60 -21.33 -22.07
CA ASP A 119 -44.19 -22.49 -22.74
C ASP A 119 -44.14 -23.76 -21.87
N GLU A 120 -43.02 -24.08 -21.23
CA GLU A 120 -42.86 -25.25 -20.35
C GLU A 120 -41.71 -25.11 -19.36
N VAL A 121 -41.99 -24.82 -18.09
CA VAL A 121 -41.00 -24.66 -17.01
C VAL A 121 -40.10 -25.89 -16.85
N GLU A 122 -40.66 -27.09 -17.06
CA GLU A 122 -39.94 -28.36 -16.92
C GLU A 122 -38.91 -28.57 -18.05
N ALA A 123 -39.19 -28.08 -19.26
CA ALA A 123 -38.22 -28.08 -20.35
C ALA A 123 -37.03 -27.15 -20.04
N VAL A 124 -37.32 -25.97 -19.50
CA VAL A 124 -36.25 -25.02 -19.03
C VAL A 124 -35.40 -25.66 -17.94
N ARG A 125 -36.04 -26.28 -16.94
CA ARG A 125 -35.29 -26.95 -15.85
C ARG A 125 -34.39 -28.06 -16.38
N ARG A 126 -34.84 -28.88 -17.31
CA ARG A 126 -34.00 -29.92 -17.95
C ARG A 126 -32.84 -29.32 -18.73
N ALA A 127 -33.05 -28.22 -19.46
CA ALA A 127 -32.00 -27.52 -20.17
C ALA A 127 -30.93 -26.92 -19.21
N LEU A 128 -31.36 -26.35 -18.08
CA LEU A 128 -30.45 -25.85 -17.06
C LEU A 128 -29.60 -26.98 -16.45
N LEU A 129 -30.25 -28.10 -16.08
CA LEU A 129 -29.57 -29.28 -15.50
C LEU A 129 -28.55 -29.90 -16.47
N ALA A 130 -28.82 -29.89 -17.75
CA ALA A 130 -27.88 -30.40 -18.76
C ALA A 130 -26.62 -29.54 -18.93
N ASN A 131 -26.69 -28.28 -18.55
CA ASN A 131 -25.60 -27.29 -18.73
C ASN A 131 -24.83 -26.97 -17.45
N VAL A 132 -25.31 -27.39 -16.29
CA VAL A 132 -24.57 -27.26 -15.01
C VAL A 132 -23.50 -28.34 -14.92
N SER A 133 -22.25 -27.98 -14.67
CA SER A 133 -21.15 -28.92 -14.53
C SER A 133 -20.00 -28.33 -13.67
N SER A 134 -19.14 -29.20 -13.16
CA SER A 134 -17.95 -28.78 -12.38
C SER A 134 -16.93 -28.01 -13.19
N ALA A 135 -16.92 -28.12 -14.50
CA ALA A 135 -16.05 -27.37 -15.41
C ALA A 135 -16.74 -26.14 -16.04
N GLY A 136 -18.03 -25.94 -15.76
CA GLY A 136 -18.85 -24.86 -16.27
C GLY A 136 -19.50 -24.03 -15.16
N PRO A 137 -20.75 -23.58 -15.37
CA PRO A 137 -21.49 -22.87 -14.33
C PRO A 137 -21.83 -23.81 -13.18
N LEU A 138 -21.60 -23.33 -11.96
CA LEU A 138 -22.00 -24.03 -10.72
C LEU A 138 -23.49 -23.94 -10.50
N GLU A 139 -24.09 -22.84 -10.93
CA GLU A 139 -25.49 -22.55 -10.79
C GLU A 139 -26.01 -21.85 -12.05
N LEU A 140 -27.15 -22.28 -12.50
CA LEU A 140 -27.96 -21.64 -13.53
C LEU A 140 -29.36 -21.41 -12.97
N SER A 141 -29.88 -20.19 -13.11
CA SER A 141 -31.23 -19.87 -12.70
C SER A 141 -31.90 -18.96 -13.70
N VAL A 142 -33.20 -19.21 -13.93
CA VAL A 142 -34.06 -18.35 -14.73
C VAL A 142 -35.02 -17.65 -13.77
N MET A 143 -35.10 -16.33 -13.92
CA MET A 143 -35.93 -15.46 -13.10
C MET A 143 -36.74 -14.50 -13.97
N GLU A 144 -37.85 -14.01 -13.47
CA GLU A 144 -38.57 -12.89 -14.04
C GLU A 144 -37.81 -11.56 -13.77
N GLY A 145 -38.16 -10.53 -14.54
CA GLY A 145 -37.58 -9.19 -14.35
C GLY A 145 -37.75 -8.59 -12.94
N ASN A 146 -38.74 -9.05 -12.17
CA ASN A 146 -38.95 -8.69 -10.76
C ASN A 146 -38.07 -9.50 -9.79
N GLY A 147 -37.22 -10.38 -10.29
CA GLY A 147 -36.36 -11.25 -9.48
C GLY A 147 -37.01 -12.51 -8.94
N ARG A 148 -38.26 -12.82 -9.36
CA ARG A 148 -38.92 -14.06 -8.97
C ARG A 148 -38.29 -15.25 -9.71
N LEU A 149 -37.85 -16.27 -8.96
CA LEU A 149 -37.27 -17.47 -9.51
C LEU A 149 -38.33 -18.29 -10.25
N VAL A 150 -38.01 -18.73 -11.48
CA VAL A 150 -38.84 -19.60 -12.31
C VAL A 150 -38.33 -21.04 -12.31
N ALA A 151 -37.00 -21.19 -12.55
CA ALA A 151 -36.34 -22.49 -12.54
C ALA A 151 -34.86 -22.29 -12.12
N SER A 152 -34.31 -23.31 -11.48
CA SER A 152 -32.88 -23.34 -11.15
C SER A 152 -32.27 -24.70 -11.24
N ALA A 153 -30.98 -24.77 -11.50
CA ALA A 153 -30.14 -25.95 -11.43
C ALA A 153 -28.82 -25.56 -10.74
N ASN A 154 -28.41 -26.37 -9.78
CA ASN A 154 -27.18 -26.18 -9.03
C ASN A 154 -26.44 -27.51 -8.95
N ILE A 155 -25.11 -27.46 -9.07
CA ILE A 155 -24.26 -28.65 -8.93
C ILE A 155 -24.23 -29.15 -7.48
N ASN A 156 -24.39 -28.25 -6.53
CA ASN A 156 -24.40 -28.57 -5.10
C ASN A 156 -25.86 -28.80 -4.66
N ILE A 157 -26.27 -30.07 -4.63
CA ILE A 157 -27.62 -30.50 -4.27
C ILE A 157 -28.04 -30.08 -2.84
N LEU A 158 -27.04 -29.71 -1.99
CA LEU A 158 -27.29 -29.25 -0.63
C LEU A 158 -27.63 -27.76 -0.55
N SER A 159 -27.45 -26.99 -1.61
CA SER A 159 -27.88 -25.59 -1.69
C SER A 159 -29.30 -25.51 -2.22
N ASP A 160 -30.27 -25.60 -1.34
CA ASP A 160 -31.71 -25.57 -1.72
C ASP A 160 -32.17 -24.21 -2.27
N LEU A 161 -31.42 -23.16 -2.04
CA LEU A 161 -31.77 -21.81 -2.51
C LEU A 161 -30.73 -21.29 -3.48
N PRO A 162 -31.13 -20.85 -4.69
CA PRO A 162 -30.24 -20.16 -5.62
C PRO A 162 -29.71 -18.86 -5.05
N ASP A 163 -28.46 -18.54 -5.40
CA ASP A 163 -27.83 -17.28 -4.99
C ASP A 163 -28.50 -16.10 -5.71
N ARG A 164 -29.29 -15.32 -4.95
CA ARG A 164 -30.07 -14.22 -5.49
C ARG A 164 -29.18 -13.05 -5.87
N PRO A 165 -29.34 -12.46 -7.08
CA PRO A 165 -28.59 -11.28 -7.46
C PRO A 165 -28.97 -10.07 -6.60
N GLY A 166 -28.00 -9.20 -6.33
CA GLY A 166 -28.27 -7.91 -5.71
C GLY A 166 -29.11 -7.01 -6.63
N ASP A 167 -29.83 -6.06 -6.04
CA ASP A 167 -30.73 -5.16 -6.77
C ASP A 167 -30.00 -4.38 -7.87
N TYR A 168 -28.75 -3.99 -7.64
CA TYR A 168 -27.92 -3.30 -8.65
C TYR A 168 -27.68 -4.18 -9.89
N ALA A 169 -27.31 -5.43 -9.71
CA ALA A 169 -27.07 -6.37 -10.81
C ALA A 169 -28.35 -6.63 -11.62
N LEU A 170 -29.48 -6.77 -10.91
CA LEU A 170 -30.78 -6.97 -11.53
C LEU A 170 -31.20 -5.75 -12.37
N LEU A 171 -31.11 -4.56 -11.81
CA LEU A 171 -31.46 -3.30 -12.50
C LEU A 171 -30.58 -3.08 -13.74
N GLN A 172 -29.27 -3.34 -13.61
CA GLN A 172 -28.36 -3.21 -14.76
C GLN A 172 -28.67 -4.23 -15.87
N ALA A 173 -28.99 -5.47 -15.49
CA ALA A 173 -29.37 -6.51 -16.46
C ALA A 173 -30.68 -6.15 -17.17
N LEU A 174 -31.62 -5.51 -16.49
CA LEU A 174 -32.87 -5.03 -17.09
C LEU A 174 -32.67 -3.86 -18.04
N ASP A 175 -31.82 -2.90 -17.65
CA ASP A 175 -31.57 -1.70 -18.45
C ASP A 175 -30.71 -2.00 -19.69
N ARG A 176 -29.56 -2.67 -19.48
CA ARG A 176 -28.58 -2.92 -20.54
C ARG A 176 -28.76 -4.25 -21.25
N GLY A 177 -29.67 -5.11 -20.76
CA GLY A 177 -29.88 -6.47 -21.28
C GLY A 177 -28.88 -7.50 -20.75
N GLU A 178 -27.81 -7.07 -20.07
CA GLU A 178 -26.81 -7.96 -19.50
C GLU A 178 -26.12 -7.33 -18.27
N TYR A 179 -25.65 -8.19 -17.38
CA TYR A 179 -24.73 -7.88 -16.28
C TYR A 179 -23.66 -8.95 -16.21
N ALA A 180 -22.41 -8.59 -16.02
CA ALA A 180 -21.31 -9.53 -15.81
C ALA A 180 -20.25 -8.90 -14.89
N ALA A 181 -19.98 -9.55 -13.77
CA ALA A 181 -18.97 -9.11 -12.83
C ALA A 181 -18.39 -10.27 -12.01
N ALA A 182 -17.15 -10.10 -11.54
CA ALA A 182 -16.60 -10.92 -10.49
C ALA A 182 -17.03 -10.35 -9.14
N GLU A 183 -17.69 -11.16 -8.32
CA GLU A 183 -18.24 -10.79 -7.01
C GLU A 183 -17.68 -11.68 -5.91
N PRO A 184 -17.34 -11.12 -4.73
CA PRO A 184 -16.98 -11.93 -3.58
C PRO A 184 -18.22 -12.57 -2.95
N THR A 185 -18.12 -13.83 -2.59
CA THR A 185 -19.10 -14.50 -1.73
C THR A 185 -18.91 -14.12 -0.26
N ALA A 186 -19.87 -14.49 0.59
CA ALA A 186 -19.76 -14.32 2.04
C ALA A 186 -18.49 -14.95 2.63
N ASP A 187 -18.00 -16.03 2.02
CA ASP A 187 -16.76 -16.73 2.40
C ASP A 187 -15.50 -16.11 1.80
N GLY A 188 -15.63 -14.98 1.09
CA GLY A 188 -14.50 -14.28 0.46
C GLY A 188 -13.99 -14.93 -0.83
N ILE A 189 -14.66 -15.97 -1.34
CA ILE A 189 -14.33 -16.62 -2.61
C ILE A 189 -14.90 -15.80 -3.76
N LEU A 190 -14.07 -15.49 -4.77
CA LEU A 190 -14.54 -14.79 -5.96
C LEU A 190 -15.31 -15.72 -6.88
N ARG A 191 -16.44 -15.26 -7.38
CA ARG A 191 -17.25 -15.93 -8.41
C ARG A 191 -17.61 -14.93 -9.50
N ILE A 192 -17.79 -15.41 -10.73
CA ILE A 192 -18.29 -14.60 -11.83
C ILE A 192 -19.77 -14.79 -11.93
N ARG A 193 -20.53 -13.73 -11.70
CA ARG A 193 -21.97 -13.69 -11.94
C ARG A 193 -22.24 -13.05 -13.30
N VAL A 194 -23.02 -13.73 -14.12
CA VAL A 194 -23.53 -13.20 -15.37
C VAL A 194 -25.04 -13.30 -15.38
N ILE A 195 -25.71 -12.21 -15.70
CA ILE A 195 -27.15 -12.15 -15.89
C ILE A 195 -27.39 -11.68 -17.32
N GLN A 196 -28.14 -12.46 -18.09
CA GLN A 196 -28.44 -12.20 -19.49
C GLN A 196 -29.94 -12.22 -19.72
N ARG A 197 -30.49 -11.21 -20.41
CA ARG A 197 -31.90 -11.24 -20.84
C ARG A 197 -32.09 -12.32 -21.88
N LEU A 198 -33.13 -13.11 -21.70
CA LEU A 198 -33.55 -14.15 -22.71
C LEU A 198 -34.17 -13.46 -23.93
N PRO A 199 -33.84 -13.92 -25.16
CA PRO A 199 -34.23 -13.24 -26.40
C PRO A 199 -35.72 -13.27 -26.70
N ASN A 200 -36.48 -14.22 -26.14
CA ASN A 200 -37.89 -14.43 -26.43
C ASN A 200 -38.77 -13.84 -25.33
N ASN A 201 -38.93 -12.53 -25.32
CA ASN A 201 -39.83 -11.85 -24.39
C ASN A 201 -41.22 -11.71 -25.03
N VAL A 202 -42.24 -12.08 -24.29
CA VAL A 202 -43.64 -11.80 -24.67
C VAL A 202 -43.81 -10.27 -24.70
N PRO A 203 -44.38 -9.68 -25.77
CA PRO A 203 -44.67 -8.25 -25.82
C PRO A 203 -45.50 -7.83 -24.61
N GLY A 204 -45.01 -6.90 -23.79
CA GLY A 204 -45.67 -6.41 -22.59
C GLY A 204 -45.36 -7.16 -21.29
N GLY A 205 -44.54 -8.22 -21.29
CA GLY A 205 -44.07 -8.92 -20.10
C GLY A 205 -42.76 -8.31 -19.56
N GLN A 206 -42.47 -8.49 -18.25
CA GLN A 206 -41.22 -8.02 -17.60
C GLN A 206 -39.96 -8.77 -18.08
N GLY A 207 -40.06 -9.67 -19.04
CA GLY A 207 -38.95 -10.44 -19.58
C GLY A 207 -38.34 -11.44 -18.59
N TYR A 208 -37.67 -12.44 -19.14
CA TYR A 208 -36.94 -13.43 -18.34
C TYR A 208 -35.47 -13.16 -18.40
N LEU A 209 -34.76 -13.42 -17.28
CA LEU A 209 -33.35 -13.28 -17.10
C LEU A 209 -32.73 -14.64 -16.79
N LEU A 210 -31.66 -15.00 -17.50
CA LEU A 210 -30.80 -16.14 -17.18
C LEU A 210 -29.63 -15.64 -16.32
N GLN A 211 -29.52 -16.15 -15.11
CA GLN A 211 -28.35 -15.99 -14.28
C GLN A 211 -27.48 -17.23 -14.37
N ALA A 212 -26.17 -17.01 -14.44
CA ALA A 212 -25.18 -18.06 -14.36
C ALA A 212 -24.07 -17.64 -13.39
N ILE A 213 -23.66 -18.55 -12.51
CA ILE A 213 -22.58 -18.37 -11.54
C ILE A 213 -21.46 -19.34 -11.89
N TYR A 214 -20.29 -18.78 -12.18
CA TYR A 214 -19.08 -19.54 -12.51
C TYR A 214 -18.08 -19.48 -11.39
N PRO A 215 -17.41 -20.59 -11.05
CA PRO A 215 -16.32 -20.57 -10.07
C PRO A 215 -15.10 -19.90 -10.67
N LEU A 216 -14.37 -19.20 -9.85
CA LEU A 216 -12.96 -18.89 -10.11
C LEU A 216 -12.10 -19.94 -9.40
N PRO A 217 -10.98 -20.38 -10.00
CA PRO A 217 -10.05 -21.28 -9.32
C PRO A 217 -9.61 -20.68 -7.98
N GLU A 218 -9.60 -21.50 -6.93
CA GLU A 218 -9.21 -21.06 -5.59
C GLU A 218 -7.78 -20.48 -5.57
N SER A 219 -6.89 -21.00 -6.40
CA SER A 219 -5.56 -20.47 -6.60
C SER A 219 -5.55 -19.01 -7.08
N VAL A 220 -6.50 -18.61 -7.92
CA VAL A 220 -6.61 -17.23 -8.42
C VAL A 220 -7.13 -16.32 -7.31
N THR A 221 -8.14 -16.76 -6.57
CA THR A 221 -8.71 -16.00 -5.45
C THR A 221 -7.66 -15.75 -4.36
N THR A 222 -6.94 -16.81 -3.98
CA THR A 222 -5.87 -16.70 -2.95
C THR A 222 -4.70 -15.85 -3.43
N LEU A 223 -4.33 -15.95 -4.71
CA LEU A 223 -3.24 -15.15 -5.28
C LEU A 223 -3.64 -13.67 -5.36
N ALA A 224 -4.83 -13.36 -5.84
CA ALA A 224 -5.35 -12.00 -5.92
C ALA A 224 -5.39 -11.33 -4.54
N SER A 225 -5.97 -12.00 -3.54
CA SER A 225 -6.03 -11.47 -2.17
C SER A 225 -4.65 -11.29 -1.52
N ARG A 226 -3.69 -12.18 -1.84
CA ARG A 226 -2.31 -12.06 -1.36
C ARG A 226 -1.60 -10.87 -2.00
N ILE A 227 -1.71 -10.70 -3.33
CA ILE A 227 -1.11 -9.57 -4.04
C ILE A 227 -1.67 -8.25 -3.51
N GLU A 228 -2.99 -8.14 -3.37
CA GLU A 228 -3.66 -6.95 -2.83
C GLU A 228 -3.16 -6.62 -1.42
N LYS A 229 -3.10 -7.61 -0.54
CA LYS A 229 -2.61 -7.46 0.83
C LYS A 229 -1.14 -7.01 0.88
N GLU A 230 -0.27 -7.63 0.08
CA GLU A 230 1.15 -7.26 0.04
C GLU A 230 1.36 -5.89 -0.62
N TYR A 231 0.57 -5.53 -1.62
CA TYR A 231 0.58 -4.21 -2.22
C TYR A 231 0.19 -3.11 -1.23
N HIS A 232 -0.90 -3.28 -0.49
CA HIS A 232 -1.30 -2.35 0.57
C HIS A 232 -0.26 -2.26 1.70
N ARG A 233 0.32 -3.39 2.08
CA ARG A 233 1.40 -3.42 3.06
C ARG A 233 2.63 -2.65 2.57
N TYR A 234 3.01 -2.85 1.32
CA TYR A 234 4.12 -2.12 0.71
C TYR A 234 3.84 -0.61 0.63
N GLN A 235 2.67 -0.21 0.18
CA GLN A 235 2.26 1.21 0.16
C GLN A 235 2.35 1.85 1.55
N ASN A 236 1.85 1.19 2.57
CA ASN A 236 1.92 1.69 3.94
C ASN A 236 3.37 1.82 4.45
N LEU A 237 4.26 0.92 4.05
CA LEU A 237 5.67 0.99 4.40
C LEU A 237 6.41 2.06 3.59
N SER A 238 6.12 2.20 2.30
CA SER A 238 6.76 3.20 1.42
C SER A 238 6.48 4.63 1.89
N TYR A 239 5.32 4.87 2.49
CA TYR A 239 4.98 6.17 3.09
C TYR A 239 5.93 6.59 4.23
N LEU A 240 6.58 5.61 4.88
CA LEU A 240 7.54 5.86 5.95
C LEU A 240 8.96 6.17 5.41
N ARG A 241 9.24 6.01 4.12
CA ARG A 241 10.55 6.19 3.50
C ARG A 241 11.12 7.58 3.75
N GLU A 242 10.37 8.62 3.39
CA GLU A 242 10.84 10.01 3.54
C GLU A 242 10.94 10.46 5.01
N PRO A 243 9.96 10.20 5.89
CA PRO A 243 10.12 10.47 7.32
C PRO A 243 11.32 9.77 7.96
N LEU A 244 11.61 8.53 7.56
CA LEU A 244 12.79 7.80 8.05
C LEU A 244 14.09 8.48 7.63
N LYS A 245 14.25 8.84 6.34
CA LYS A 245 15.44 9.59 5.86
C LYS A 245 15.63 10.89 6.61
N GLN A 246 14.57 11.69 6.75
CA GLN A 246 14.62 12.96 7.45
C GLN A 246 14.99 12.78 8.92
N SER A 247 14.42 11.79 9.60
CA SER A 247 14.75 11.47 10.98
C SER A 247 16.22 11.09 11.16
N PHE A 248 16.75 10.25 10.27
CA PHE A 248 18.16 9.85 10.31
C PHE A 248 19.11 11.01 10.00
N ILE A 249 18.81 11.83 8.98
CA ILE A 249 19.63 13.02 8.67
C ILE A 249 19.61 14.00 9.84
N LEU A 250 18.47 14.18 10.50
CA LEU A 250 18.36 15.05 11.67
C LEU A 250 19.22 14.54 12.83
N ILE A 251 19.15 13.23 13.16
CA ILE A 251 19.96 12.62 14.19
C ILE A 251 21.45 12.77 13.86
N LEU A 252 21.84 12.49 12.62
CA LEU A 252 23.22 12.59 12.17
C LEU A 252 23.73 14.03 12.25
N SER A 253 22.91 15.02 11.88
CA SER A 253 23.21 16.45 12.00
C SER A 253 23.37 16.89 13.46
N LEU A 254 22.53 16.34 14.35
CA LEU A 254 22.63 16.59 15.79
C LEU A 254 23.92 16.04 16.37
N VAL A 255 24.32 14.83 15.96
CA VAL A 255 25.58 14.20 16.38
C VAL A 255 26.78 14.99 15.86
N LEU A 256 26.75 15.43 14.60
CA LEU A 256 27.79 16.31 14.05
C LEU A 256 27.90 17.60 14.83
N LEU A 257 26.77 18.25 15.10
CA LEU A 257 26.74 19.50 15.87
C LEU A 257 27.34 19.29 17.27
N LEU A 258 26.94 18.22 17.95
CA LEU A 258 27.50 17.90 19.29
C LEU A 258 29.00 17.64 19.22
N THR A 259 29.47 16.91 18.22
CA THR A 259 30.91 16.63 18.02
C THR A 259 31.69 17.90 17.81
N VAL A 260 31.21 18.81 16.96
CA VAL A 260 31.84 20.12 16.72
C VAL A 260 31.85 20.98 18.00
N LEU A 261 30.75 21.00 18.74
CA LEU A 261 30.67 21.75 20.01
C LEU A 261 31.65 21.21 21.07
N LEU A 262 31.75 19.87 21.16
CA LEU A 262 32.74 19.24 22.06
C LEU A 262 34.19 19.53 21.64
N ALA A 263 34.47 19.53 20.33
CA ALA A 263 35.79 19.90 19.81
C ALA A 263 36.14 21.35 20.15
N ILE A 264 35.20 22.28 20.04
CA ILE A 264 35.38 23.68 20.43
C ILE A 264 35.65 23.81 21.95
N LEU A 265 34.89 23.09 22.79
CA LEU A 265 35.08 23.05 24.21
C LEU A 265 36.48 22.51 24.61
N ALA A 266 36.91 21.43 23.97
CA ALA A 266 38.21 20.84 24.16
C ALA A 266 39.32 21.82 23.77
N ALA A 267 39.22 22.47 22.60
CA ALA A 267 40.15 23.46 22.12
C ALA A 267 40.30 24.65 23.09
N LEU A 268 39.15 25.17 23.58
CA LEU A 268 39.14 26.26 24.56
C LEU A 268 39.75 25.83 25.92
N SER A 269 39.55 24.57 26.32
CA SER A 269 40.10 24.03 27.57
C SER A 269 41.62 23.87 27.51
N VAL A 270 42.13 23.32 26.39
CA VAL A 270 43.57 23.15 26.13
C VAL A 270 44.25 24.51 26.03
N ALA A 271 43.66 25.46 25.26
CA ALA A 271 44.21 26.79 25.12
C ALA A 271 44.33 27.53 26.46
N ARG A 272 43.39 27.34 27.39
CA ARG A 272 43.47 27.90 28.74
C ARG A 272 44.58 27.28 29.57
N ARG A 273 44.78 25.96 29.51
CA ARG A 273 45.83 25.26 30.26
C ARG A 273 47.25 25.67 29.82
N MET A 274 47.42 26.01 28.52
CA MET A 274 48.71 26.44 27.98
C MET A 274 49.08 27.90 28.29
N VAL A 275 48.06 28.74 28.56
CA VAL A 275 48.27 30.18 28.79
C VAL A 275 48.16 30.57 30.27
N SER A 276 47.70 29.67 31.13
CA SER A 276 47.70 29.87 32.58
C SER A 276 49.05 29.43 33.14
N PRO A 277 49.81 30.32 33.81
CA PRO A 277 51.07 30.00 34.48
C PRO A 277 50.84 28.99 35.61
#